data_8f17872fb520630f62777b2ff3cdb10e
#
_entry.id   8f17872fb520630f62777b2ff3cdb10e
#
_cell.length_a   1.000
_cell.length_b   1.000
_cell.length_c   1.000
_cell.angle_alpha   90.00
_cell.angle_beta   90.00
_cell.angle_gamma   90.00
#
_symmetry.space_group_name_H-M   'P 1'
#
loop_
_entity.id
_entity.type
_entity.pdbx_description
1 polymer ?
#
loop_
_entity_poly.entity_id
_entity_poly.type
_entity_poly.pdbx_seq_one_letter_code
_entity_poly.pdbx_strand_id
1 'polypeptide(L)'
;MGRALIVSAGASSNEYIAARLTEMGYSRPVIIPSGAEARRRMTESDFELIVVNSPLPDEFGHEVCINAVEKTDAGVVFLVKAAQAEQLL
;
A
#
# COMPACT_ATOMS: atom_id res chain seq x y z
N MET A 1 8.90 5.27 15.41
CA MET A 1 8.19 4.41 14.46
C MET A 1 8.81 4.48 13.08
N GLY A 2 8.76 3.41 12.35
CA GLY A 2 9.24 3.35 10.99
C GLY A 2 8.33 4.08 10.01
N ARG A 3 8.65 3.99 8.74
CA ARG A 3 7.89 4.66 7.68
C ARG A 3 6.82 3.73 7.13
N ALA A 4 5.71 4.32 6.67
CA ALA A 4 4.65 3.57 6.03
C ALA A 4 4.46 4.04 4.59
N LEU A 5 4.20 3.10 3.68
CA LEU A 5 3.91 3.38 2.28
C LEU A 5 2.45 3.01 2.02
N ILE A 6 1.72 3.93 1.41
CA ILE A 6 0.34 3.69 1.00
C ILE A 6 0.30 3.69 -0.52
N VAL A 7 -0.02 2.54 -1.11
CA VAL A 7 -0.14 2.41 -2.57
C VAL A 7 -1.63 2.47 -2.88
N SER A 8 -2.09 3.64 -3.30
CA SER A 8 -3.51 3.90 -3.47
C SER A 8 -3.73 5.15 -4.31
N ALA A 9 -4.72 5.11 -5.20
CA ALA A 9 -5.03 6.23 -6.09
C ALA A 9 -6.27 7.03 -5.70
N GLY A 10 -7.12 6.50 -4.84
CA GLY A 10 -8.37 7.18 -4.47
C GLY A 10 -8.15 8.23 -3.40
N ALA A 11 -8.50 9.49 -3.66
CA ALA A 11 -8.27 10.59 -2.72
C ALA A 11 -8.90 10.37 -1.35
N SER A 12 -10.18 9.97 -1.31
CA SER A 12 -10.87 9.75 -0.04
C SER A 12 -10.28 8.58 0.73
N SER A 13 -9.97 7.49 0.03
CA SER A 13 -9.34 6.33 0.65
C SER A 13 -7.96 6.68 1.19
N ASN A 14 -7.20 7.47 0.43
CA ASN A 14 -5.86 7.89 0.84
C ASN A 14 -5.90 8.69 2.14
N GLU A 15 -6.85 9.63 2.24
CA GLU A 15 -6.99 10.43 3.46
C GLU A 15 -7.35 9.56 4.66
N TYR A 16 -8.28 8.62 4.47
CA TYR A 16 -8.71 7.74 5.54
C TYR A 16 -7.57 6.85 6.01
N ILE A 17 -6.87 6.21 5.07
CA ILE A 17 -5.77 5.30 5.40
C ILE A 17 -4.63 6.08 6.09
N ALA A 18 -4.28 7.24 5.55
CA ALA A 18 -3.21 8.06 6.12
C ALA A 18 -3.55 8.50 7.54
N ALA A 19 -4.80 8.89 7.78
CA ALA A 19 -5.23 9.30 9.11
C ALA A 19 -5.13 8.14 10.11
N ARG A 20 -5.55 6.94 9.69
CA ARG A 20 -5.48 5.75 10.57
C ARG A 20 -4.03 5.39 10.89
N LEU A 21 -3.14 5.45 9.89
CA LEU A 21 -1.73 5.14 10.12
C LEU A 21 -1.07 6.17 11.01
N THR A 22 -1.44 7.44 10.86
CA THR A 22 -0.93 8.49 11.73
C THR A 22 -1.36 8.25 13.17
N GLU A 23 -2.59 7.82 13.40
CA GLU A 23 -3.07 7.46 14.74
C GLU A 23 -2.28 6.29 15.34
N MET A 24 -1.79 5.40 14.49
CA MET A 24 -0.99 4.25 14.91
C MET A 24 0.47 4.59 15.15
N GLY A 25 0.87 5.81 14.87
CA GLY A 25 2.25 6.26 15.11
C GLY A 25 3.10 6.44 13.88
N TYR A 26 2.57 6.20 12.67
CA TYR A 26 3.30 6.39 11.43
C TYR A 26 3.12 7.83 10.96
N SER A 27 4.07 8.71 11.30
CA SER A 27 4.05 10.10 10.87
C SER A 27 4.31 10.22 9.39
N ARG A 28 3.50 11.03 8.71
CA ARG A 28 3.68 11.34 7.30
C ARG A 28 3.82 10.12 6.39
N PRO A 29 2.81 9.25 6.33
CA PRO A 29 2.86 8.13 5.40
C PRO A 29 3.07 8.62 3.97
N VAL A 30 3.85 7.87 3.20
CA VAL A 30 4.12 8.19 1.79
C VAL A 30 3.00 7.60 0.96
N ILE A 31 2.35 8.41 0.11
CA ILE A 31 1.23 7.96 -0.73
C ILE A 31 1.68 7.92 -2.19
N ILE A 32 1.59 6.75 -2.80
CA ILE A 32 2.01 6.51 -4.17
C ILE A 32 0.83 5.91 -4.94
N PRO A 33 0.46 6.47 -6.10
CA PRO A 33 -0.77 6.07 -6.80
C PRO A 33 -0.65 4.88 -7.75
N SER A 34 0.52 4.33 -7.98
CA SER A 34 0.68 3.24 -8.94
C SER A 34 1.61 2.15 -8.44
N GLY A 35 1.44 0.94 -8.99
CA GLY A 35 2.27 -0.20 -8.64
C GLY A 35 3.71 -0.05 -9.11
N ALA A 36 3.91 0.49 -10.32
CA ALA A 36 5.25 0.68 -10.87
C ALA A 36 6.07 1.63 -10.00
N GLU A 37 5.46 2.74 -9.58
CA GLU A 37 6.17 3.70 -8.73
C GLU A 37 6.40 3.15 -7.32
N ALA A 38 5.45 2.35 -6.83
CA ALA A 38 5.60 1.72 -5.52
C ALA A 38 6.80 0.78 -5.50
N ARG A 39 6.99 -0.01 -6.57
CA ARG A 39 8.14 -0.91 -6.67
C ARG A 39 9.46 -0.14 -6.62
N ARG A 40 9.51 1.00 -7.30
CA ARG A 40 10.70 1.83 -7.27
C ARG A 40 10.97 2.37 -5.88
N ARG A 41 9.93 2.83 -5.19
CA ARG A 41 10.08 3.36 -3.83
C ARG A 41 10.55 2.28 -2.85
N MET A 42 10.10 1.05 -3.03
CA MET A 42 10.53 -0.05 -2.18
C MET A 42 12.01 -0.36 -2.31
N THR A 43 12.61 -0.05 -3.47
CA THR A 43 14.06 -0.25 -3.65
C THR A 43 14.88 0.93 -3.14
N GLU A 44 14.27 2.11 -3.02
CA GLU A 44 14.97 3.33 -2.61
C GLU A 44 14.92 3.59 -1.12
N SER A 45 13.90 3.07 -0.44
CA SER A 45 13.69 3.36 0.98
C SER A 45 13.18 2.13 1.69
N ASP A 46 13.45 2.06 2.99
CA ASP A 46 12.91 1.00 3.84
C ASP A 46 11.57 1.43 4.41
N PHE A 47 10.60 0.55 4.37
CA PHE A 47 9.28 0.77 4.97
C PHE A 47 9.01 -0.30 6.00
N GLU A 48 8.37 0.09 7.10
CA GLU A 48 7.94 -0.84 8.14
C GLU A 48 6.59 -1.43 7.81
N LEU A 49 5.74 -0.66 7.12
CA LEU A 49 4.39 -1.09 6.75
C LEU A 49 4.08 -0.63 5.32
N ILE A 50 3.51 -1.52 4.53
CA ILE A 50 3.08 -1.20 3.17
C ILE A 50 1.59 -1.57 3.05
N VAL A 51 0.75 -0.59 2.73
CA VAL A 51 -0.69 -0.81 2.55
C VAL A 51 -1.01 -0.63 1.07
N VAL A 52 -1.56 -1.65 0.45
CA VAL A 52 -1.95 -1.60 -0.97
C VAL A 52 -3.46 -1.61 -1.05
N ASN A 53 -4.03 -0.55 -1.60
CA ASN A 53 -5.48 -0.40 -1.76
C ASN A 53 -5.86 -0.67 -3.21
N SER A 54 -6.51 -1.78 -3.45
CA SER A 54 -6.88 -2.26 -4.79
C SER A 54 -8.22 -1.65 -5.25
N PRO A 55 -8.42 -1.43 -6.56
CA PRO A 55 -7.44 -1.59 -7.63
C PRO A 55 -6.57 -0.35 -7.79
N LEU A 56 -5.41 -0.53 -8.45
CA LEU A 56 -4.54 0.57 -8.82
C LEU A 56 -4.79 0.92 -10.29
N PRO A 57 -4.40 2.14 -10.73
CA PRO A 57 -4.62 2.52 -12.15
C PRO A 57 -3.90 1.65 -13.15
N ASP A 58 -2.73 1.12 -12.79
CA ASP A 58 -1.90 0.33 -13.71
C ASP A 58 -2.01 -1.17 -13.47
N GLU A 59 -2.57 -1.61 -12.34
CA GLU A 59 -2.68 -3.03 -12.05
C GLU A 59 -3.63 -3.26 -10.87
N PHE A 60 -4.02 -4.51 -10.64
CA PHE A 60 -4.92 -4.84 -9.54
C PHE A 60 -4.29 -4.57 -8.17
N GLY A 61 -3.01 -4.87 -8.02
CA GLY A 61 -2.29 -4.58 -6.77
C GLY A 61 -1.73 -5.80 -6.06
N HIS A 62 -2.22 -7.02 -6.34
CA HIS A 62 -1.72 -8.19 -5.62
C HIS A 62 -0.25 -8.50 -5.94
N GLU A 63 0.20 -8.18 -7.15
CA GLU A 63 1.61 -8.35 -7.51
C GLU A 63 2.51 -7.40 -6.73
N VAL A 64 2.02 -6.20 -6.44
CA VAL A 64 2.76 -5.26 -5.60
C VAL A 64 2.95 -5.85 -4.21
N CYS A 65 1.90 -6.49 -3.68
CA CYS A 65 1.98 -7.14 -2.37
C CYS A 65 2.98 -8.28 -2.37
N ILE A 66 2.99 -9.10 -3.42
CA ILE A 66 3.94 -10.19 -3.55
C ILE A 66 5.36 -9.65 -3.59
N ASN A 67 5.60 -8.61 -4.39
CA ASN A 67 6.92 -7.98 -4.46
C ASN A 67 7.34 -7.41 -3.10
N ALA A 68 6.42 -6.80 -2.37
CA ALA A 68 6.72 -6.24 -1.07
C ALA A 68 7.14 -7.33 -0.07
N VAL A 69 6.41 -8.45 -0.06
CA VAL A 69 6.73 -9.57 0.82
C VAL A 69 8.08 -10.18 0.47
N GLU A 70 8.37 -10.33 -0.82
CA GLU A 70 9.61 -10.96 -1.26
C GLU A 70 10.85 -10.09 -1.12
N LYS A 71 10.70 -8.78 -1.28
CA LYS A 71 11.84 -7.86 -1.37
C LYS A 71 12.04 -6.96 -0.16
N THR A 72 11.10 -6.94 0.77
CA THR A 72 11.20 -6.09 1.96
C THR A 72 10.86 -6.88 3.21
N ASP A 73 11.20 -6.29 4.36
CA ASP A 73 10.83 -6.85 5.67
C ASP A 73 9.57 -6.18 6.22
N ALA A 74 8.89 -5.36 5.41
CA ALA A 74 7.71 -4.63 5.86
C ALA A 74 6.53 -5.56 6.11
N GLY A 75 5.65 -5.16 7.02
CA GLY A 75 4.33 -5.77 7.11
C GLY A 75 3.52 -5.30 5.91
N VAL A 76 2.73 -6.18 5.29
CA VAL A 76 1.96 -5.84 4.08
C VAL A 76 0.48 -6.05 4.33
N VAL A 77 -0.32 -5.04 4.01
CA VAL A 77 -1.78 -5.09 4.10
C VAL A 77 -2.36 -4.87 2.72
N PHE A 78 -3.22 -5.78 2.28
CA PHE A 78 -3.87 -5.69 0.98
C PHE A 78 -5.36 -5.45 1.18
N LEU A 79 -5.83 -4.27 0.75
CA LEU A 79 -7.23 -3.89 0.88
C LEU A 79 -7.93 -4.05 -0.47
N VAL A 80 -9.03 -4.79 -0.49
CA VAL A 80 -9.83 -4.99 -1.69
C VAL A 80 -11.28 -4.65 -1.38
N LYS A 81 -12.02 -4.23 -2.42
CA LYS A 81 -13.46 -4.00 -2.27
C LYS A 81 -14.17 -5.35 -2.14
N ALA A 82 -15.31 -5.38 -1.45
CA ALA A 82 -16.05 -6.62 -1.22
C ALA A 82 -16.32 -7.39 -2.51
N ALA A 83 -16.73 -6.70 -3.57
CA ALA A 83 -17.02 -7.34 -4.86
C ALA A 83 -15.77 -7.98 -5.49
N GLN A 84 -14.60 -7.41 -5.23
CA GLN A 84 -13.33 -7.95 -5.74
C GLN A 84 -12.85 -9.11 -4.88
N ALA A 85 -13.13 -9.08 -3.59
CA ALA A 85 -12.76 -10.16 -2.69
C ALA A 85 -13.43 -11.48 -3.09
N GLU A 86 -14.67 -11.43 -3.56
CA GLU A 86 -15.38 -12.61 -4.03
C GLU A 86 -14.69 -13.28 -5.22
N GLN A 87 -14.05 -12.48 -6.07
CA GLN A 87 -13.34 -13.00 -7.23
C GLN A 87 -12.02 -13.66 -6.87
N LEU A 88 -11.49 -13.35 -5.69
CA LEU A 88 -10.22 -13.92 -5.24
C LEU A 88 -10.42 -15.25 -4.50
N LEU A 89 -11.63 -15.52 -4.10
CA LEU A 89 -11.97 -16.75 -3.43
C LEU A 89 -12.29 -17.87 -4.40
#